data_1c9bf075b20c03677e82d3c82e1c0219
#
_entry.id   1c9bf075b20c03677e82d3c82e1c0219
#
_cell.length_a   1.000
_cell.length_b   1.000
_cell.length_c   1.000
_cell.angle_alpha   90.00
_cell.angle_beta   90.00
_cell.angle_gamma   90.00
#
_symmetry.space_group_name_H-M   'P 1'
#
loop_
_entity.id
_entity.type
_entity.pdbx_description
1 polymer ?
#
loop_
_entity_poly.entity_id
_entity_poly.type
_entity_poly.pdbx_seq_one_letter_code
_entity_poly.pdbx_strand_id
1 'polypeptide(L)'
;MDAWWQWAIPVGLIVGFLMLKRLGQVSRDEAHRLVKDGAALVDVRTASEFSSGHLPGAINVPVSELQGQLKRLGEKDKAIVLYCASGTRSMVARTTLKGMGFTKVFNLGSMSRW
;
A
#
# COMPACT_ATOMS: atom_id res chain seq x y z
N MET A 1 -38.63 13.85 17.08
CA MET A 1 -38.04 12.60 16.57
C MET A 1 -36.58 12.86 16.24
N ASP A 2 -35.72 12.04 16.77
CA ASP A 2 -34.32 12.32 16.71
C ASP A 2 -33.77 12.01 15.33
N ALA A 3 -32.97 12.93 14.80
CA ALA A 3 -32.38 12.80 13.48
C ALA A 3 -31.04 12.06 13.55
N TRP A 4 -30.97 10.96 14.32
CA TRP A 4 -29.76 10.16 14.51
C TRP A 4 -29.20 9.64 13.19
N TRP A 5 -30.06 9.42 12.21
CA TRP A 5 -29.66 8.96 10.88
C TRP A 5 -28.76 9.98 10.17
N GLN A 6 -28.84 11.27 10.53
CA GLN A 6 -27.99 12.32 9.98
C GLN A 6 -26.51 12.08 10.33
N TRP A 7 -26.27 11.41 11.45
CA TRP A 7 -24.92 11.06 11.90
C TRP A 7 -24.53 9.64 11.47
N ALA A 8 -25.50 8.75 11.33
CA ALA A 8 -25.27 7.36 10.96
C ALA A 8 -24.64 7.23 9.57
N ILE A 9 -25.10 8.04 8.59
CA ILE A 9 -24.56 8.00 7.22
C ILE A 9 -23.10 8.47 7.16
N PRO A 10 -22.72 9.65 7.70
CA PRO A 10 -21.33 10.08 7.72
C PRO A 10 -20.40 9.11 8.46
N VAL A 11 -20.85 8.62 9.60
CA VAL A 11 -20.07 7.64 10.39
C VAL A 11 -19.89 6.34 9.59
N GLY A 12 -20.94 5.87 8.94
CA GLY A 12 -20.89 4.68 8.10
C GLY A 12 -19.92 4.84 6.94
N LEU A 13 -19.88 6.01 6.30
CA LEU A 13 -18.95 6.32 5.23
C LEU A 13 -17.50 6.33 5.73
N ILE A 14 -17.26 6.91 6.91
CA ILE A 14 -15.92 6.94 7.51
C ILE A 14 -15.46 5.52 7.85
N VAL A 15 -16.31 4.73 8.51
CA VAL A 15 -16.00 3.35 8.86
C VAL A 15 -15.73 2.52 7.61
N GLY A 16 -16.57 2.67 6.58
CA GLY A 16 -16.39 1.99 5.30
C GLY A 16 -15.07 2.35 4.63
N PHE A 17 -14.70 3.64 4.65
CA PHE A 17 -13.41 4.11 4.12
C PHE A 17 -12.23 3.51 4.89
N LEU A 18 -12.31 3.50 6.23
CA LEU A 18 -11.25 2.93 7.08
C LEU A 18 -11.12 1.42 6.85
N MET A 19 -12.23 0.72 6.65
CA MET A 19 -12.21 -0.71 6.34
C MET A 19 -11.61 -0.96 4.96
N LEU A 20 -11.98 -0.18 3.95
CA LEU A 20 -11.39 -0.26 2.62
C LEU A 20 -9.88 -0.02 2.66
N LYS A 21 -9.43 0.95 3.44
CA LYS A 21 -8.02 1.25 3.61
C LYS A 21 -7.24 0.06 4.15
N ARG A 22 -7.89 -0.79 4.96
CA ARG A 22 -7.27 -2.00 5.54
C ARG A 22 -7.34 -3.21 4.62
N LEU A 23 -8.11 -3.15 3.54
CA LEU A 23 -8.20 -4.25 2.60
C LEU A 23 -6.83 -4.53 1.98
N GLY A 24 -6.42 -5.82 2.03
CA GLY A 24 -5.14 -6.24 1.51
C GLY A 24 -3.94 -5.81 2.34
N GLN A 25 -4.15 -5.17 3.51
CA GLN A 25 -3.06 -4.89 4.42
C GLN A 25 -2.58 -6.18 5.08
N VAL A 26 -1.27 -6.33 5.12
CA VAL A 26 -0.63 -7.45 5.81
C VAL A 26 -0.13 -7.00 7.17
N SER A 27 0.03 -7.94 8.09
CA SER A 27 0.65 -7.68 9.37
C SER A 27 2.14 -7.39 9.19
N ARG A 28 2.75 -6.80 10.22
CA ARG A 28 4.20 -6.59 10.28
C ARG A 28 4.96 -7.90 10.05
N ASP A 29 4.59 -8.95 10.76
CA ASP A 29 5.29 -10.23 10.67
C ASP A 29 5.17 -10.85 9.28
N GLU A 30 4.00 -10.77 8.68
CA GLU A 30 3.77 -11.24 7.31
C GLU A 30 4.60 -10.45 6.30
N ALA A 31 4.66 -9.14 6.44
CA ALA A 31 5.46 -8.28 5.56
C ALA A 31 6.95 -8.63 5.64
N HIS A 32 7.47 -8.80 6.84
CA HIS A 32 8.86 -9.19 7.04
C HIS A 32 9.15 -10.57 6.44
N ARG A 33 8.25 -11.51 6.61
CA ARG A 33 8.38 -12.85 6.05
C ARG A 33 8.40 -12.81 4.52
N LEU A 34 7.48 -12.06 3.92
CA LEU A 34 7.41 -11.94 2.46
C LEU A 34 8.71 -11.35 1.88
N VAL A 35 9.23 -10.29 2.48
CA VAL A 35 10.45 -9.65 2.02
C VAL A 35 11.66 -10.57 2.23
N LYS A 36 11.72 -11.30 3.35
CA LYS A 36 12.76 -12.29 3.60
C LYS A 36 12.76 -13.40 2.53
N ASP A 37 11.58 -13.78 2.07
CA ASP A 37 11.41 -14.81 1.03
C ASP A 37 11.58 -14.28 -0.39
N GLY A 38 12.00 -13.02 -0.55
CA GLY A 38 12.35 -12.45 -1.84
C GLY A 38 11.36 -11.48 -2.44
N ALA A 39 10.29 -11.13 -1.73
CA ALA A 39 9.36 -10.11 -2.22
C ALA A 39 10.06 -8.74 -2.37
N ALA A 40 9.68 -7.99 -3.40
CA ALA A 40 10.15 -6.62 -3.55
C ALA A 40 9.47 -5.73 -2.50
N LEU A 41 10.26 -4.93 -1.77
CA LEU A 41 9.75 -3.92 -0.85
C LEU A 41 9.76 -2.58 -1.59
N VAL A 42 8.58 -2.00 -1.79
CA VAL A 42 8.42 -0.83 -2.66
C VAL A 42 7.83 0.35 -1.87
N ASP A 43 8.58 1.43 -1.83
CA ASP A 43 8.16 2.72 -1.28
C ASP A 43 7.50 3.53 -2.39
N VAL A 44 6.20 3.80 -2.24
CA VAL A 44 5.43 4.54 -3.25
C VAL A 44 5.29 6.03 -2.92
N ARG A 45 6.08 6.51 -1.96
CA ARG A 45 6.18 7.95 -1.65
C ARG A 45 6.98 8.66 -2.73
N THR A 46 7.08 9.98 -2.64
CA THR A 46 7.92 10.76 -3.56
C THR A 46 9.40 10.44 -3.38
N ALA A 47 10.20 10.74 -4.38
CA ALA A 47 11.65 10.57 -4.32
C ALA A 47 12.27 11.40 -3.17
N SER A 48 11.76 12.59 -2.93
CA SER A 48 12.22 13.44 -1.83
C SER A 48 11.96 12.81 -0.47
N GLU A 49 10.75 12.28 -0.26
CA GLU A 49 10.42 11.55 0.97
C GLU A 49 11.34 10.34 1.16
N PHE A 50 11.53 9.57 0.11
CA PHE A 50 12.42 8.40 0.14
C PHE A 50 13.85 8.76 0.53
N SER A 51 14.37 9.84 -0.03
CA SER A 51 15.73 10.32 0.28
C SER A 51 15.89 10.76 1.73
N SER A 52 14.81 11.22 2.36
CA SER A 52 14.82 11.65 3.77
C SER A 52 14.80 10.49 4.75
N GLY A 53 14.62 9.28 4.28
CA GLY A 53 14.59 8.06 5.07
C GLY A 53 13.57 7.07 4.52
N HIS A 54 13.94 5.80 4.49
CA HIS A 54 13.09 4.72 3.98
C HIS A 54 13.42 3.41 4.67
N LEU A 55 12.57 2.42 4.49
CA LEU A 55 12.79 1.11 5.09
C LEU A 55 13.98 0.41 4.42
N PRO A 56 14.78 -0.35 5.18
CA PRO A 56 15.94 -1.06 4.63
C PRO A 56 15.54 -1.99 3.48
N GLY A 57 16.26 -1.90 2.38
CA GLY A 57 16.02 -2.74 1.21
C GLY A 57 14.90 -2.28 0.29
N ALA A 58 14.22 -1.18 0.61
CA ALA A 58 13.15 -0.66 -0.23
C ALA A 58 13.69 -0.01 -1.51
N ILE A 59 12.94 -0.19 -2.60
CA ILE A 59 13.11 0.61 -3.81
C ILE A 59 12.01 1.66 -3.87
N ASN A 60 12.29 2.79 -4.50
CA ASN A 60 11.32 3.87 -4.62
C ASN A 60 10.67 3.87 -6.02
N VAL A 61 9.38 3.65 -6.05
CA VAL A 61 8.56 3.83 -7.24
C VAL A 61 7.35 4.65 -6.83
N PRO A 62 7.42 5.99 -6.96
CA PRO A 62 6.30 6.84 -6.57
C PRO A 62 4.99 6.43 -7.22
N VAL A 63 3.88 6.55 -6.49
CA VAL A 63 2.58 6.09 -6.98
C VAL A 63 2.20 6.71 -8.32
N SER A 64 2.61 7.96 -8.56
CA SER A 64 2.36 8.65 -9.83
C SER A 64 3.18 8.12 -11.01
N GLU A 65 4.22 7.33 -10.75
CA GLU A 65 5.14 6.82 -11.78
C GLU A 65 5.04 5.32 -11.99
N LEU A 66 4.11 4.64 -11.31
CA LEU A 66 3.99 3.18 -11.36
C LEU A 66 3.93 2.63 -12.79
N GLN A 67 3.08 3.22 -13.64
CA GLN A 67 2.87 2.72 -14.99
C GLN A 67 4.12 2.81 -15.86
N GLY A 68 4.96 3.81 -15.62
CA GLY A 68 6.20 4.00 -16.37
C GLY A 68 7.37 3.16 -15.86
N GLN A 69 7.24 2.52 -14.71
CA GLN A 69 8.34 1.82 -14.04
C GLN A 69 8.03 0.36 -13.69
N LEU A 70 7.12 -0.27 -14.41
CA LEU A 70 6.70 -1.65 -14.14
C LEU A 70 7.84 -2.66 -14.18
N LYS A 71 8.85 -2.43 -15.04
CA LYS A 71 10.00 -3.32 -15.15
C LYS A 71 10.80 -3.44 -13.85
N ARG A 72 10.78 -2.40 -13.03
CA ARG A 72 11.48 -2.41 -11.73
C ARG A 72 10.79 -3.30 -10.71
N LEU A 73 9.53 -3.64 -10.95
CA LEU A 73 8.73 -4.44 -10.03
C LEU A 73 8.86 -5.94 -10.27
N GLY A 74 9.47 -6.33 -11.38
CA GLY A 74 9.66 -7.73 -11.74
C GLY A 74 8.46 -8.35 -12.47
N GLU A 75 8.39 -9.67 -12.43
CA GLU A 75 7.32 -10.43 -13.07
C GLU A 75 5.99 -10.25 -12.35
N LYS A 76 4.88 -10.42 -13.07
CA LYS A 76 3.53 -10.18 -12.52
C LYS A 76 3.12 -11.19 -11.45
N ASP A 77 3.76 -12.33 -11.36
CA ASP A 77 3.53 -13.33 -10.32
C ASP A 77 4.48 -13.21 -9.13
N LYS A 78 5.40 -12.26 -9.17
CA LYS A 78 6.34 -12.01 -8.08
C LYS A 78 5.66 -11.22 -6.96
N ALA A 79 5.95 -11.59 -5.71
CA ALA A 79 5.39 -10.90 -4.57
C ALA A 79 5.98 -9.49 -4.41
N ILE A 80 5.11 -8.54 -4.10
CA ILE A 80 5.44 -7.13 -3.87
C ILE A 80 4.80 -6.70 -2.57
N VAL A 81 5.57 -6.04 -1.70
CA VAL A 81 5.07 -5.39 -0.49
C VAL A 81 5.22 -3.88 -0.67
N LEU A 82 4.10 -3.19 -0.61
CA LEU A 82 4.03 -1.74 -0.80
C LEU A 82 3.87 -1.03 0.54
N TYR A 83 4.44 0.16 0.67
CA TYR A 83 4.17 1.04 1.79
C TYR A 83 4.24 2.52 1.36
N CYS A 84 3.65 3.37 2.16
CA CYS A 84 3.80 4.82 2.06
C CYS A 84 3.83 5.44 3.47
N ALA A 85 3.59 6.73 3.61
CA ALA A 85 3.61 7.38 4.93
C ALA A 85 2.42 6.97 5.80
N SER A 86 1.19 7.00 5.24
CA SER A 86 -0.06 6.78 5.98
C SER A 86 -0.87 5.56 5.50
N GLY A 87 -0.49 4.95 4.39
CA GLY A 87 -1.19 3.80 3.81
C GLY A 87 -2.15 4.13 2.68
N THR A 88 -2.47 5.40 2.43
CA THR A 88 -3.43 5.79 1.37
C THR A 88 -2.85 5.61 -0.02
N ARG A 89 -1.65 6.13 -0.26
CA ARG A 89 -0.98 5.99 -1.57
C ARG A 89 -0.65 4.54 -1.88
N SER A 90 -0.25 3.76 -0.88
CA SER A 90 0.05 2.34 -1.07
C SER A 90 -1.20 1.51 -1.34
N MET A 91 -2.35 1.89 -0.80
CA MET A 91 -3.63 1.28 -1.15
C MET A 91 -3.97 1.52 -2.62
N VAL A 92 -3.81 2.75 -3.10
CA VAL A 92 -4.01 3.10 -4.51
C VAL A 92 -3.05 2.32 -5.40
N ALA A 93 -1.78 2.26 -5.02
CA ALA A 93 -0.76 1.53 -5.76
C ALA A 93 -1.10 0.04 -5.87
N ARG A 94 -1.56 -0.58 -4.78
CA ARG A 94 -1.99 -1.98 -4.80
C ARG A 94 -3.13 -2.21 -5.78
N THR A 95 -4.15 -1.38 -5.70
CA THR A 95 -5.31 -1.47 -6.61
C THR A 95 -4.88 -1.32 -8.06
N THR A 96 -4.02 -0.34 -8.33
CA THR A 96 -3.49 -0.10 -9.68
C THR A 96 -2.72 -1.31 -10.20
N LEU A 97 -1.80 -1.84 -9.43
CA LEU A 97 -0.97 -2.98 -9.85
C LEU A 97 -1.80 -4.24 -10.05
N LYS A 98 -2.79 -4.49 -9.19
CA LYS A 98 -3.68 -5.64 -9.37
C LYS A 98 -4.49 -5.49 -10.65
N GLY A 99 -4.96 -4.29 -10.95
CA GLY A 99 -5.64 -4.00 -12.21
C GLY A 99 -4.76 -4.20 -13.45
N MET A 100 -3.44 -4.13 -13.28
CA MET A 100 -2.46 -4.34 -14.35
C MET A 100 -1.98 -5.80 -14.44
N GLY A 101 -2.54 -6.70 -13.64
CA GLY A 101 -2.26 -8.12 -13.71
C GLY A 101 -1.26 -8.67 -12.70
N PHE A 102 -0.75 -7.84 -11.78
CA PHE A 102 0.08 -8.32 -10.70
C PHE A 102 -0.77 -9.09 -9.68
N THR A 103 -0.36 -10.32 -9.37
CA THR A 103 -1.21 -11.26 -8.62
C THR A 103 -0.89 -11.32 -7.12
N LYS A 104 0.32 -10.92 -6.72
CA LYS A 104 0.78 -11.04 -5.33
C LYS A 104 1.23 -9.68 -4.81
N VAL A 105 0.27 -8.77 -4.67
CA VAL A 105 0.52 -7.40 -4.22
C VAL A 105 -0.06 -7.20 -2.84
N PHE A 106 0.81 -6.90 -1.88
CA PHE A 106 0.47 -6.75 -0.47
C PHE A 106 0.74 -5.33 -0.01
N ASN A 107 -0.16 -4.79 0.80
CA ASN A 107 -0.03 -3.46 1.34
C ASN A 107 0.37 -3.52 2.82
N LEU A 108 1.57 -3.07 3.14
CA LEU A 108 1.96 -2.87 4.54
C LEU A 108 1.19 -1.69 5.14
N GLY A 109 0.93 -0.67 4.33
CA GLY A 109 0.27 0.56 4.76
C GLY A 109 1.29 1.63 5.13
N SER A 110 1.22 2.11 6.37
CA SER A 110 2.20 3.08 6.86
C SER A 110 3.55 2.42 7.11
N MET A 111 4.64 3.11 6.77
CA MET A 111 5.99 2.64 7.07
C MET A 111 6.24 2.44 8.56
N SER A 112 5.45 3.09 9.42
CA SER A 112 5.54 2.91 10.87
C SER A 112 5.12 1.50 11.33
N ARG A 113 4.48 0.73 10.46
CA ARG A 113 4.06 -0.64 10.76
C ARG A 113 5.17 -1.68 10.50
N TRP A 114 6.28 -1.28 9.92
CA TRP A 114 7.44 -2.16 9.70
C TRP A 114 8.18 -2.42 11.01
#